data_7e60c73d5e2f112654153729abc8458c
#
_entry.id   7e60c73d5e2f112654153729abc8458c
#
_cell.length_a   1.000
_cell.length_b   1.000
_cell.length_c   1.000
_cell.angle_alpha   90.00
_cell.angle_beta   90.00
_cell.angle_gamma   90.00
#
_symmetry.space_group_name_H-M   'P 1'
#
loop_
_entity.id
_entity.type
_entity.pdbx_description
1 polymer ?
#
loop_
_entity_poly.entity_id
_entity_poly.type
_entity_poly.pdbx_seq_one_letter_code
_entity_poly.pdbx_strand_id
1 'polypeptide(L)'
;MNASSAKTVYEFKATDIDGRERALNEFAGQALLIVNVASKCGFTPQYKGLEALWRKRRGEGFAVLGFPCDQFGHQEPGDEAEIKQFCSLNYDVTFPLFAKIEVNGAGTHPLYLWLKGEKAGVFGTEAIKWNFTKFLIDRSGQVVKRFAPADSPEKIDVAVGDVLAAPARS
;
A
#
# COMPACT_ATOMS: atom_id res chain seq x y z
N MET A 1 -16.53 -1.85 11.61
CA MET A 1 -16.94 -2.79 10.57
C MET A 1 -16.04 -4.00 10.55
N ASN A 2 -16.59 -5.17 10.36
CA ASN A 2 -15.83 -6.41 10.22
C ASN A 2 -15.19 -6.46 8.82
N ALA A 3 -13.90 -6.82 8.74
CA ALA A 3 -13.17 -6.90 7.47
C ALA A 3 -13.87 -7.84 6.46
N SER A 4 -14.47 -8.95 6.94
CA SER A 4 -15.14 -9.94 6.07
C SER A 4 -16.41 -9.40 5.39
N SER A 5 -16.98 -8.29 5.87
CA SER A 5 -18.20 -7.71 5.29
C SER A 5 -17.92 -6.48 4.43
N ALA A 6 -16.66 -6.00 4.40
CA ALA A 6 -16.32 -4.81 3.62
C ALA A 6 -16.36 -5.10 2.12
N LYS A 7 -16.82 -4.14 1.35
CA LYS A 7 -16.91 -4.24 -0.12
C LYS A 7 -15.87 -3.38 -0.83
N THR A 8 -15.39 -2.33 -0.18
CA THR A 8 -14.40 -1.42 -0.75
C THR A 8 -13.35 -1.06 0.28
N VAL A 9 -12.18 -0.62 -0.22
CA VAL A 9 -11.08 -0.12 0.62
C VAL A 9 -11.51 1.10 1.44
N TYR A 10 -12.47 1.87 0.96
CA TYR A 10 -12.89 3.13 1.58
C TYR A 10 -13.64 2.95 2.91
N GLU A 11 -13.98 1.71 3.26
CA GLU A 11 -14.66 1.39 4.52
C GLU A 11 -13.68 1.22 5.69
N PHE A 12 -12.37 1.30 5.45
CA PHE A 12 -11.35 1.09 6.46
C PHE A 12 -10.76 2.40 6.98
N LYS A 13 -10.18 2.32 8.17
CA LYS A 13 -9.42 3.40 8.79
C LYS A 13 -8.02 2.90 9.11
N ALA A 14 -7.06 3.81 9.15
CA ALA A 14 -5.69 3.50 9.55
C ALA A 14 -5.06 4.73 10.20
N THR A 15 -4.09 4.49 11.10
CA THR A 15 -3.33 5.57 11.72
C THR A 15 -2.20 5.96 10.78
N ASP A 16 -2.03 7.25 10.51
CA ASP A 16 -0.93 7.72 9.69
C ASP A 16 0.38 7.79 10.48
N ILE A 17 1.47 8.10 9.78
CA ILE A 17 2.81 8.10 10.41
C ILE A 17 2.96 9.19 11.48
N ASP A 18 2.09 10.20 11.46
CA ASP A 18 2.07 11.28 12.46
C ASP A 18 1.13 10.97 13.64
N GLY A 19 0.55 9.76 13.68
CA GLY A 19 -0.31 9.31 14.78
C GLY A 19 -1.77 9.70 14.66
N ARG A 20 -2.21 10.22 13.51
CA ARG A 20 -3.60 10.61 13.29
C ARG A 20 -4.40 9.49 12.67
N GLU A 21 -5.62 9.27 13.15
CA GLU A 21 -6.53 8.33 12.49
C GLU A 21 -7.05 8.92 11.19
N ARG A 22 -6.93 8.16 10.09
CA ARG A 22 -7.36 8.55 8.76
C ARG A 22 -8.39 7.56 8.25
N ALA A 23 -9.55 8.05 7.83
CA ALA A 23 -10.52 7.23 7.14
C ALA A 23 -10.11 7.14 5.67
N LEU A 24 -10.03 5.93 5.13
CA LEU A 24 -9.59 5.77 3.74
C LEU A 24 -10.61 6.28 2.72
N ASN A 25 -11.83 6.62 3.16
CA ASN A 25 -12.81 7.25 2.28
C ASN A 25 -12.36 8.66 1.81
N GLU A 26 -11.34 9.26 2.43
CA GLU A 26 -10.77 10.51 1.91
C GLU A 26 -10.17 10.34 0.52
N PHE A 27 -9.87 9.09 0.14
CA PHE A 27 -9.35 8.76 -1.19
C PHE A 27 -10.44 8.28 -2.15
N ALA A 28 -11.73 8.39 -1.78
CA ALA A 28 -12.83 7.91 -2.61
C ALA A 28 -12.78 8.52 -4.01
N GLY A 29 -12.97 7.69 -5.02
CA GLY A 29 -12.87 8.09 -6.43
C GLY A 29 -11.46 8.06 -7.00
N GLN A 30 -10.44 7.81 -6.16
CA GLN A 30 -9.05 7.66 -6.60
C GLN A 30 -8.68 6.19 -6.71
N ALA A 31 -7.80 5.87 -7.65
CA ALA A 31 -7.12 4.58 -7.68
C ALA A 31 -5.99 4.61 -6.64
N LEU A 32 -5.71 3.48 -6.01
CA LEU A 32 -4.70 3.39 -4.95
C LEU A 32 -3.71 2.26 -5.23
N LEU A 33 -2.45 2.48 -4.87
CA LEU A 33 -1.45 1.43 -4.76
C LEU A 33 -1.06 1.32 -3.29
N ILE A 34 -1.46 0.22 -2.65
CA ILE A 34 -1.19 -0.03 -1.24
C ILE A 34 0.00 -0.97 -1.13
N VAL A 35 1.04 -0.56 -0.39
CA VAL A 35 2.30 -1.30 -0.32
C VAL A 35 2.80 -1.36 1.11
N ASN A 36 3.26 -2.56 1.54
CA ASN A 36 3.94 -2.70 2.82
C ASN A 36 5.44 -2.46 2.61
N VAL A 37 5.99 -1.55 3.39
CA VAL A 37 7.34 -1.02 3.16
C VAL A 37 8.28 -1.29 4.32
N ALA A 38 9.59 -1.21 4.05
CA ALA A 38 10.63 -1.38 5.06
C ALA A 38 11.87 -0.57 4.69
N SER A 39 12.62 -0.13 5.72
CA SER A 39 13.78 0.74 5.56
C SER A 39 15.09 -0.03 5.32
N LYS A 40 15.13 -1.33 5.61
CA LYS A 40 16.37 -2.14 5.56
C LYS A 40 16.25 -3.39 4.70
N CYS A 41 15.39 -3.37 3.69
CA CYS A 41 15.16 -4.50 2.77
C CYS A 41 16.00 -4.32 1.50
N GLY A 42 16.32 -5.43 0.84
CA GLY A 42 16.94 -5.38 -0.49
C GLY A 42 16.07 -4.67 -1.53
N PHE A 43 14.75 -4.64 -1.33
CA PHE A 43 13.82 -3.91 -2.21
C PHE A 43 13.59 -2.46 -1.79
N THR A 44 14.20 -1.98 -0.70
CA THR A 44 14.01 -0.61 -0.21
C THR A 44 14.26 0.47 -1.29
N PRO A 45 15.21 0.28 -2.24
CA PRO A 45 15.36 1.24 -3.34
C PRO A 45 14.09 1.46 -4.18
N GLN A 46 13.09 0.58 -4.10
CA GLN A 46 11.81 0.78 -4.76
C GLN A 46 11.07 2.03 -4.27
N TYR A 47 11.41 2.59 -3.11
CA TYR A 47 10.87 3.88 -2.68
C TYR A 47 11.04 4.96 -3.75
N LYS A 48 12.18 4.94 -4.44
CA LYS A 48 12.43 5.91 -5.52
C LYS A 48 11.40 5.81 -6.63
N GLY A 49 11.13 4.60 -7.08
CA GLY A 49 10.15 4.36 -8.14
C GLY A 49 8.72 4.60 -7.67
N LEU A 50 8.40 4.27 -6.42
CA LEU A 50 7.08 4.54 -5.83
C LEU A 50 6.83 6.05 -5.76
N GLU A 51 7.82 6.82 -5.34
CA GLU A 51 7.70 8.27 -5.28
C GLU A 51 7.56 8.88 -6.68
N ALA A 52 8.32 8.36 -7.67
CA ALA A 52 8.20 8.80 -9.05
C ALA A 52 6.80 8.52 -9.61
N LEU A 53 6.25 7.33 -9.31
CA LEU A 53 4.89 6.96 -9.72
C LEU A 53 3.85 7.88 -9.09
N TRP A 54 3.99 8.16 -7.80
CA TRP A 54 3.13 9.09 -7.07
C TRP A 54 3.15 10.49 -7.71
N ARG A 55 4.33 11.05 -7.95
CA ARG A 55 4.47 12.39 -8.52
C ARG A 55 3.90 12.46 -9.94
N LYS A 56 4.06 11.40 -10.72
CA LYS A 56 3.56 11.32 -12.09
C LYS A 56 2.03 11.26 -12.13
N ARG A 57 1.41 10.51 -11.23
CA ARG A 57 -0.01 10.14 -11.34
C ARG A 57 -0.94 10.82 -10.33
N ARG A 58 -0.42 11.47 -9.31
CA ARG A 58 -1.28 12.07 -8.26
C ARG A 58 -2.30 13.07 -8.79
N GLY A 59 -1.97 13.78 -9.85
CA GLY A 59 -2.89 14.73 -10.48
C GLY A 59 -3.97 14.06 -11.34
N GLU A 60 -3.87 12.74 -11.55
CA GLU A 60 -4.82 11.96 -12.34
C GLU A 60 -5.83 11.20 -11.49
N GLY A 61 -5.85 11.44 -10.17
CA GLY A 61 -6.73 10.71 -9.24
C GLY A 61 -6.12 9.41 -8.74
N PHE A 62 -4.85 9.44 -8.37
CA PHE A 62 -4.09 8.26 -7.90
C PHE A 62 -3.31 8.60 -6.65
N ALA A 63 -3.20 7.64 -5.73
CA ALA A 63 -2.35 7.77 -4.55
C ALA A 63 -1.60 6.47 -4.26
N VAL A 64 -0.38 6.61 -3.71
CA VAL A 64 0.40 5.51 -3.14
C VAL A 64 0.26 5.60 -1.63
N LEU A 65 -0.10 4.49 -0.97
CA LEU A 65 -0.23 4.42 0.48
C LEU A 65 0.80 3.43 1.02
N GLY A 66 1.77 3.92 1.78
CA GLY A 66 2.85 3.09 2.33
C GLY A 66 2.60 2.71 3.79
N PHE A 67 2.61 1.42 4.08
CA PHE A 67 2.41 0.86 5.42
C PHE A 67 3.68 0.15 5.89
N PRO A 68 4.46 0.75 6.80
CA PRO A 68 5.65 0.08 7.34
C PRO A 68 5.28 -1.21 8.07
N CYS A 69 6.12 -2.23 7.94
CA CYS A 69 5.90 -3.53 8.57
C CYS A 69 7.25 -4.16 8.94
N ASP A 70 7.36 -4.68 10.16
CA ASP A 70 8.61 -5.28 10.68
C ASP A 70 8.58 -6.81 10.69
N GLN A 71 7.58 -7.44 10.07
CA GLN A 71 7.39 -8.90 10.15
C GLN A 71 8.31 -9.71 9.23
N PHE A 72 9.04 -9.07 8.34
CA PHE A 72 9.87 -9.76 7.35
C PHE A 72 11.35 -9.49 7.63
N GLY A 73 11.98 -10.40 8.39
CA GLY A 73 13.39 -10.30 8.74
C GLY A 73 13.73 -9.11 9.62
N HIS A 74 12.72 -8.52 10.29
CA HIS A 74 12.89 -7.33 11.14
C HIS A 74 13.59 -6.18 10.39
N GLN A 75 13.17 -5.93 9.15
CA GLN A 75 13.77 -4.92 8.27
C GLN A 75 13.12 -3.54 8.41
N GLU A 76 12.23 -3.36 9.41
CA GLU A 76 11.64 -2.07 9.77
C GLU A 76 11.65 -1.90 11.29
N PRO A 77 12.84 -1.90 11.95
CA PRO A 77 12.90 -1.91 13.43
C PRO A 77 12.67 -0.54 14.07
N GLY A 78 12.74 0.56 13.31
CA GLY A 78 12.59 1.90 13.84
C GLY A 78 11.16 2.25 14.21
N ASP A 79 10.98 3.31 15.00
CA ASP A 79 9.67 3.86 15.27
C ASP A 79 9.18 4.75 14.11
N GLU A 80 7.97 5.28 14.23
CA GLU A 80 7.36 6.08 13.17
C GLU A 80 8.18 7.33 12.83
N ALA A 81 8.75 7.99 13.82
CA ALA A 81 9.59 9.18 13.59
C ALA A 81 10.86 8.83 12.82
N GLU A 82 11.49 7.70 13.16
CA GLU A 82 12.69 7.21 12.47
C GLU A 82 12.39 6.81 11.03
N ILE A 83 11.26 6.14 10.81
CA ILE A 83 10.82 5.73 9.47
C ILE A 83 10.55 6.96 8.60
N LYS A 84 9.83 7.94 9.13
CA LYS A 84 9.52 9.17 8.41
C LYS A 84 10.80 9.91 8.01
N GLN A 85 11.74 10.02 8.94
CA GLN A 85 13.04 10.66 8.69
C GLN A 85 13.83 9.91 7.62
N PHE A 86 13.89 8.58 7.71
CA PHE A 86 14.58 7.75 6.72
C PHE A 86 14.00 7.98 5.31
N CYS A 87 12.70 7.94 5.17
CA CYS A 87 12.03 8.11 3.88
C CYS A 87 12.27 9.51 3.30
N SER A 88 12.23 10.54 4.14
CA SER A 88 12.47 11.91 3.74
C SER A 88 13.91 12.13 3.29
N LEU A 89 14.88 11.69 4.10
CA LEU A 89 16.31 11.96 3.85
C LEU A 89 16.89 11.14 2.69
N ASN A 90 16.43 9.90 2.52
CA ASN A 90 17.04 8.99 1.55
C ASN A 90 16.31 8.95 0.21
N TYR A 91 14.98 9.20 0.20
CA TYR A 91 14.17 9.04 -1.02
C TYR A 91 13.22 10.20 -1.27
N ASP A 92 13.22 11.22 -0.41
CA ASP A 92 12.35 12.39 -0.53
C ASP A 92 10.88 11.98 -0.73
N VAL A 93 10.42 11.01 0.07
CA VAL A 93 9.08 10.45 -0.03
C VAL A 93 8.04 11.50 0.35
N THR A 94 7.06 11.74 -0.53
CA THR A 94 5.94 12.65 -0.29
C THR A 94 4.58 11.98 -0.38
N PHE A 95 4.51 10.71 -0.82
CA PHE A 95 3.24 9.99 -0.77
C PHE A 95 2.85 9.65 0.67
N PRO A 96 1.54 9.45 0.95
CA PRO A 96 1.07 9.17 2.31
C PRO A 96 1.73 7.95 2.93
N LEU A 97 2.30 8.13 4.12
CA LEU A 97 2.86 7.06 4.93
C LEU A 97 1.99 6.86 6.17
N PHE A 98 1.89 5.61 6.61
CA PHE A 98 1.08 5.22 7.76
C PHE A 98 1.96 4.69 8.89
N ALA A 99 1.37 4.48 10.06
CA ALA A 99 2.06 3.87 11.18
C ALA A 99 2.35 2.39 10.89
N LYS A 100 3.34 1.84 11.57
CA LYS A 100 3.74 0.45 11.43
C LYS A 100 2.57 -0.48 11.77
N ILE A 101 2.36 -1.50 10.93
CA ILE A 101 1.28 -2.48 11.12
C ILE A 101 1.81 -3.90 10.97
N GLU A 102 0.99 -4.88 11.35
CA GLU A 102 1.19 -6.28 11.00
C GLU A 102 0.29 -6.64 9.82
N VAL A 103 0.81 -7.43 8.91
CA VAL A 103 0.10 -7.84 7.68
C VAL A 103 -0.21 -9.35 7.65
N ASN A 104 0.36 -10.12 8.58
CA ASN A 104 0.14 -11.55 8.74
C ASN A 104 -0.05 -11.88 10.21
N GLY A 105 -0.72 -13.02 10.49
CA GLY A 105 -0.88 -13.53 11.84
C GLY A 105 -2.07 -12.92 12.60
N ALA A 106 -2.11 -13.17 13.90
CA ALA A 106 -3.24 -12.78 14.75
C ALA A 106 -3.42 -11.24 14.85
N GLY A 107 -2.34 -10.49 14.73
CA GLY A 107 -2.37 -9.02 14.82
C GLY A 107 -2.57 -8.32 13.47
N THR A 108 -2.92 -9.03 12.42
CA THR A 108 -3.09 -8.45 11.08
C THR A 108 -4.08 -7.29 11.10
N HIS A 109 -3.66 -6.15 10.54
CA HIS A 109 -4.53 -4.98 10.40
C HIS A 109 -5.77 -5.33 9.57
N PRO A 110 -6.98 -4.87 9.95
CA PRO A 110 -8.22 -5.19 9.21
C PRO A 110 -8.15 -4.92 7.71
N LEU A 111 -7.49 -3.83 7.30
CA LEU A 111 -7.29 -3.53 5.88
C LEU A 111 -6.57 -4.68 5.17
N TYR A 112 -5.50 -5.21 5.76
CA TYR A 112 -4.72 -6.28 5.14
C TYR A 112 -5.44 -7.63 5.19
N LEU A 113 -6.27 -7.88 6.18
CA LEU A 113 -7.15 -9.06 6.16
C LEU A 113 -8.04 -9.03 4.92
N TRP A 114 -8.64 -7.88 4.65
CA TRP A 114 -9.49 -7.70 3.48
C TRP A 114 -8.72 -7.79 2.17
N LEU A 115 -7.58 -7.10 2.05
CA LEU A 115 -6.77 -7.11 0.84
C LEU A 115 -6.35 -8.54 0.46
N LYS A 116 -5.88 -9.31 1.44
CA LYS A 116 -5.42 -10.68 1.21
C LYS A 116 -6.57 -11.61 0.79
N GLY A 117 -7.75 -11.39 1.36
CA GLY A 117 -8.93 -12.16 1.00
C GLY A 117 -9.45 -11.85 -0.40
N GLU A 118 -9.24 -10.61 -0.87
CA GLU A 118 -9.72 -10.20 -2.20
C GLU A 118 -8.78 -10.66 -3.32
N LYS A 119 -7.46 -10.69 -3.09
CA LYS A 119 -6.48 -11.14 -4.09
C LYS A 119 -5.35 -11.93 -3.43
N ALA A 120 -5.31 -13.22 -3.75
CA ALA A 120 -4.25 -14.09 -3.30
C ALA A 120 -2.98 -13.87 -4.13
N GLY A 121 -1.84 -14.27 -3.55
CA GLY A 121 -0.54 -14.21 -4.22
C GLY A 121 -0.23 -15.46 -5.04
N VAL A 122 1.06 -15.71 -5.21
CA VAL A 122 1.58 -16.86 -5.98
C VAL A 122 1.02 -18.17 -5.42
N PHE A 123 0.56 -19.06 -6.31
CA PHE A 123 -0.04 -20.37 -5.98
C PHE A 123 -1.28 -20.25 -5.07
N GLY A 124 -2.01 -19.13 -5.16
CA GLY A 124 -3.24 -18.96 -4.42
C GLY A 124 -3.07 -18.70 -2.92
N THR A 125 -1.87 -18.41 -2.45
CA THR A 125 -1.64 -18.11 -1.03
C THR A 125 -2.06 -16.69 -0.69
N GLU A 126 -2.80 -16.52 0.42
CA GLU A 126 -3.23 -15.20 0.87
C GLU A 126 -2.13 -14.43 1.61
N ALA A 127 -1.30 -15.14 2.39
CA ALA A 127 -0.26 -14.50 3.21
C ALA A 127 0.66 -13.58 2.40
N ILE A 128 1.04 -12.46 3.00
CA ILE A 128 2.06 -11.58 2.43
C ILE A 128 3.41 -12.27 2.62
N LYS A 129 4.17 -12.43 1.53
CA LYS A 129 5.42 -13.20 1.54
C LYS A 129 6.64 -12.39 1.93
N TRP A 130 6.65 -11.10 1.62
CA TRP A 130 7.79 -10.24 1.90
C TRP A 130 7.42 -8.75 1.81
N ASN A 131 8.39 -7.89 2.16
CA ASN A 131 8.25 -6.44 2.02
C ASN A 131 8.03 -6.05 0.55
N PHE A 132 7.38 -4.93 0.33
CA PHE A 132 7.10 -4.35 -0.99
C PHE A 132 6.17 -5.22 -1.86
N THR A 133 5.25 -5.95 -1.24
CA THR A 133 4.08 -6.51 -1.91
C THR A 133 3.08 -5.36 -2.14
N LYS A 134 2.46 -5.31 -3.31
CA LYS A 134 1.59 -4.20 -3.68
C LYS A 134 0.20 -4.70 -4.07
N PHE A 135 -0.82 -3.91 -3.73
CA PHE A 135 -2.21 -4.15 -4.15
C PHE A 135 -2.68 -2.92 -4.92
N LEU A 136 -3.21 -3.13 -6.12
CA LEU A 136 -3.77 -2.06 -6.94
C LEU A 136 -5.28 -2.03 -6.75
N ILE A 137 -5.80 -0.86 -6.42
CA ILE A 137 -7.21 -0.60 -6.13
C ILE A 137 -7.76 0.31 -7.24
N ASP A 138 -8.91 -0.04 -7.83
CA ASP A 138 -9.53 0.80 -8.85
C ASP A 138 -10.26 2.01 -8.22
N ARG A 139 -10.80 2.90 -9.06
CA ARG A 139 -11.50 4.10 -8.61
C ARG A 139 -12.76 3.82 -7.81
N SER A 140 -13.27 2.59 -7.86
CA SER A 140 -14.46 2.15 -7.09
C SER A 140 -14.09 1.55 -5.75
N GLY A 141 -12.79 1.48 -5.42
CA GLY A 141 -12.33 0.94 -4.15
C GLY A 141 -12.17 -0.58 -4.13
N GLN A 142 -12.17 -1.23 -5.29
CA GLN A 142 -12.03 -2.69 -5.38
C GLN A 142 -10.61 -3.09 -5.76
N VAL A 143 -10.13 -4.19 -5.17
CA VAL A 143 -8.79 -4.72 -5.47
C VAL A 143 -8.83 -5.38 -6.85
N VAL A 144 -8.01 -4.89 -7.77
CA VAL A 144 -7.97 -5.43 -9.13
C VAL A 144 -6.73 -6.26 -9.40
N LYS A 145 -5.64 -6.05 -8.67
CA LYS A 145 -4.42 -6.81 -8.89
C LYS A 145 -3.51 -6.79 -7.65
N ARG A 146 -2.75 -7.89 -7.47
CA ARG A 146 -1.70 -8.00 -6.47
C ARG A 146 -0.37 -8.19 -7.19
N PHE A 147 0.65 -7.44 -6.79
CA PHE A 147 2.00 -7.53 -7.35
C PHE A 147 2.97 -8.10 -6.33
N ALA A 148 3.90 -8.92 -6.81
CA ALA A 148 4.95 -9.50 -5.98
C ALA A 148 6.00 -8.44 -5.61
N PRO A 149 6.83 -8.69 -4.56
CA PRO A 149 7.89 -7.76 -4.18
C PRO A 149 8.82 -7.38 -5.33
N ALA A 150 9.19 -8.32 -6.21
CA ALA A 150 10.09 -8.06 -7.31
C ALA A 150 9.48 -7.24 -8.46
N ASP A 151 8.15 -7.09 -8.49
CA ASP A 151 7.51 -6.27 -9.51
C ASP A 151 7.83 -4.79 -9.24
N SER A 152 8.55 -4.17 -10.17
CA SER A 152 9.01 -2.79 -9.99
C SER A 152 7.88 -1.77 -10.15
N PRO A 153 7.99 -0.59 -9.53
CA PRO A 153 7.02 0.49 -9.72
C PRO A 153 6.88 0.90 -11.20
N GLU A 154 7.95 0.83 -11.97
CA GLU A 154 7.93 1.16 -13.40
C GLU A 154 7.05 0.17 -14.17
N LYS A 155 7.13 -1.10 -13.83
CA LYS A 155 6.28 -2.15 -14.43
C LYS A 155 4.82 -1.95 -14.04
N ILE A 156 4.56 -1.55 -12.80
CA ILE A 156 3.22 -1.33 -12.28
C ILE A 156 2.55 -0.13 -12.93
N ASP A 157 3.33 0.88 -13.35
CA ASP A 157 2.81 2.11 -13.97
C ASP A 157 1.85 1.83 -15.13
N VAL A 158 2.13 0.81 -15.93
CA VAL A 158 1.26 0.42 -17.05
C VAL A 158 -0.13 0.02 -16.55
N ALA A 159 -0.20 -0.82 -15.52
CA ALA A 159 -1.48 -1.25 -14.94
C ALA A 159 -2.21 -0.08 -14.28
N VAL A 160 -1.49 0.84 -13.64
CA VAL A 160 -2.08 2.05 -13.07
C VAL A 160 -2.72 2.90 -14.17
N GLY A 161 -2.03 3.09 -15.28
CA GLY A 161 -2.57 3.81 -16.43
C GLY A 161 -3.88 3.22 -16.94
N ASP A 162 -3.93 1.88 -17.04
CA ASP A 162 -5.14 1.17 -17.48
C ASP A 162 -6.30 1.37 -16.52
N VAL A 163 -6.04 1.30 -15.20
CA VAL A 163 -7.06 1.51 -14.17
C VAL A 163 -7.60 2.94 -14.22
N LEU A 164 -6.72 3.91 -14.41
CA LEU A 164 -7.11 5.33 -14.46
C LEU A 164 -7.92 5.67 -15.72
N ALA A 165 -7.68 4.96 -16.83
CA ALA A 165 -8.42 5.15 -18.07
C ALA A 165 -9.81 4.51 -18.01
N ALA A 166 -10.04 3.53 -17.15
CA ALA A 166 -11.33 2.86 -17.01
C ALA A 166 -12.30 3.75 -16.21
N PRO A 167 -13.60 3.78 -16.57
CA PRO A 167 -14.59 4.51 -15.77
C PRO A 167 -14.76 3.84 -14.40
N ALA A 168 -15.09 4.65 -13.38
CA ALA A 168 -15.42 4.12 -12.06
C ALA A 168 -16.65 3.22 -12.16
N ARG A 169 -16.63 2.09 -11.45
CA ARG A 169 -17.77 1.19 -11.38
C ARG A 169 -18.86 1.80 -10.49
N SER A 170 -20.09 1.62 -10.88
CA SER A 170 -21.23 2.06 -10.08
C SER A 170 -21.63 1.04 -9.01
#